data_e47264d8cb6df5fce6cf30f9760b7afb
#
_entry.id   e47264d8cb6df5fce6cf30f9760b7afb
#
_cell.length_a   1.000
_cell.length_b   1.000
_cell.length_c   1.000
_cell.angle_alpha   90.00
_cell.angle_beta   90.00
_cell.angle_gamma   90.00
#
_symmetry.space_group_name_H-M   'P 1'
#
loop_
_entity.id
_entity.type
_entity.pdbx_description
1 polymer ?
#
loop_
_entity_poly.entity_id
_entity_poly.type
_entity_poly.pdbx_seq_one_letter_code
_entity_poly.pdbx_strand_id
1 'polypeptide(L)'
;MPQSDLAMILNRIFTDREFGLIMVRKNSRSRSISIRVRASEGRTGCRISVTVPYSRTLQDGIDYLNTRRDWVREALRKQEKVNASAQIHDGFVMRTLLSQIVFRPSGEVPPVLPSDAAPAGKLSFRIRTSVIDNPQDSGRLWLSLDKPTHIRIIEVPAGFSASYVASQKALRDVLVEVLREEAKILLPQKLSYFSDQYGFHFHKVTIKHNSSNWGSCSRAGNINLNLNLIRLPEPLCDYVLLHELCHLKEPNHGPRFHALLERLCLSNIRHLIDLGSPDAMKYRAWIDNLDASDSSAASTSSSFFRLFKPSSSSRPTMTPLNEVLSREISKWRLL
;
A
#
# COMPACT_ATOMS: atom_id res chain seq x y z
N MET A 1 25.73 -33.81 -5.64
CA MET A 1 25.93 -32.67 -4.72
C MET A 1 24.58 -32.26 -4.18
N PRO A 2 24.34 -32.21 -2.86
CA PRO A 2 23.06 -31.80 -2.31
C PRO A 2 22.81 -30.29 -2.60
N GLN A 3 21.57 -29.95 -2.88
CA GLN A 3 21.14 -28.56 -3.22
C GLN A 3 21.49 -27.51 -2.14
N SER A 4 21.76 -27.95 -0.90
CA SER A 4 22.19 -27.07 0.21
C SER A 4 23.59 -26.48 0.00
N ASP A 5 24.51 -27.19 -0.61
CA ASP A 5 25.89 -26.74 -0.78
C ASP A 5 26.04 -25.75 -1.93
N LEU A 6 25.22 -25.86 -2.97
CA LEU A 6 25.17 -24.87 -4.06
C LEU A 6 24.62 -23.52 -3.57
N ALA A 7 23.65 -23.53 -2.65
CA ALA A 7 23.10 -22.31 -2.07
C ALA A 7 24.11 -21.58 -1.18
N MET A 8 25.00 -22.32 -0.49
CA MET A 8 26.08 -21.74 0.34
C MET A 8 27.18 -21.07 -0.51
N ILE A 9 27.44 -21.57 -1.72
CA ILE A 9 28.44 -20.98 -2.64
C ILE A 9 27.93 -19.69 -3.29
N LEU A 10 26.61 -19.53 -3.39
CA LEU A 10 25.96 -18.42 -4.09
C LEU A 10 25.62 -17.23 -3.21
N ASN A 11 25.56 -17.41 -1.89
CA ASN A 11 25.22 -16.38 -0.93
C ASN A 11 26.27 -16.37 0.20
N ARG A 12 26.92 -15.22 0.42
CA ARG A 12 27.84 -15.03 1.56
C ARG A 12 27.47 -13.82 2.36
N ILE A 13 27.61 -13.91 3.69
CA ILE A 13 27.50 -12.79 4.61
C ILE A 13 28.89 -12.30 4.89
N PHE A 14 29.11 -11.01 4.71
CA PHE A 14 30.33 -10.29 5.02
C PHE A 14 30.07 -9.32 6.16
N THR A 15 31.09 -9.11 7.01
CA THR A 15 31.02 -8.11 8.08
C THR A 15 31.74 -6.85 7.59
N ASP A 16 31.00 -5.76 7.47
CA ASP A 16 31.54 -4.43 7.20
C ASP A 16 31.68 -3.66 8.53
N ARG A 17 32.77 -2.88 8.67
CA ARG A 17 33.06 -2.13 9.92
C ARG A 17 32.01 -1.07 10.23
N GLU A 18 31.39 -0.48 9.21
CA GLU A 18 30.42 0.60 9.36
C GLU A 18 28.98 0.11 9.29
N PHE A 19 28.69 -0.85 8.39
CA PHE A 19 27.32 -1.25 8.08
C PHE A 19 26.92 -2.58 8.72
N GLY A 20 27.82 -3.25 9.44
CA GLY A 20 27.56 -4.55 10.04
C GLY A 20 27.45 -5.68 9.02
N LEU A 21 26.47 -6.56 9.16
CA LEU A 21 26.32 -7.72 8.29
C LEU A 21 25.73 -7.34 6.94
N ILE A 22 26.42 -7.72 5.87
CA ILE A 22 26.03 -7.50 4.48
C ILE A 22 25.91 -8.83 3.77
N MET A 23 24.76 -9.07 3.14
CA MET A 23 24.56 -10.23 2.29
C MET A 23 25.00 -9.93 0.86
N VAL A 24 25.95 -10.70 0.31
CA VAL A 24 26.29 -10.66 -1.10
C VAL A 24 25.84 -11.96 -1.75
N ARG A 25 25.02 -11.88 -2.80
CA ARG A 25 24.43 -13.02 -3.48
C ARG A 25 24.57 -12.95 -4.98
N LYS A 26 24.79 -14.10 -5.62
CA LYS A 26 24.73 -14.23 -7.08
C LYS A 26 23.30 -14.42 -7.56
N ASN A 27 22.99 -13.85 -8.73
CA ASN A 27 21.69 -14.03 -9.38
C ASN A 27 21.88 -14.14 -10.90
N SER A 28 21.40 -15.25 -11.47
CA SER A 28 21.50 -15.55 -12.91
C SER A 28 20.70 -14.58 -13.79
N ARG A 29 19.63 -13.99 -13.24
CA ARG A 29 18.78 -13.02 -13.97
C ARG A 29 19.28 -11.58 -13.87
N SER A 30 20.28 -11.32 -13.05
CA SER A 30 20.84 -9.98 -12.89
C SER A 30 21.85 -9.68 -13.97
N ARG A 31 21.74 -8.53 -14.63
CA ARG A 31 22.69 -8.05 -15.65
C ARG A 31 23.71 -7.06 -15.07
N SER A 32 23.44 -6.51 -13.90
CA SER A 32 24.30 -5.52 -13.22
C SER A 32 24.36 -5.78 -11.73
N ILE A 33 25.38 -5.22 -11.05
CA ILE A 33 25.45 -5.24 -9.60
C ILE A 33 24.44 -4.24 -9.05
N SER A 34 23.68 -4.65 -8.03
CA SER A 34 22.71 -3.77 -7.37
C SER A 34 22.79 -3.89 -5.85
N ILE A 35 22.59 -2.76 -5.17
CA ILE A 35 22.53 -2.69 -3.71
C ILE A 35 21.08 -2.43 -3.29
N ARG A 36 20.62 -3.18 -2.31
CA ARG A 36 19.32 -2.99 -1.69
C ARG A 36 19.48 -2.80 -0.20
N VAL A 37 18.95 -1.70 0.31
CA VAL A 37 18.84 -1.41 1.74
C VAL A 37 17.42 -1.70 2.20
N ARG A 38 17.27 -2.41 3.32
CA ARG A 38 15.99 -2.77 3.92
C ARG A 38 15.78 -2.03 5.24
N ALA A 39 14.52 -1.88 5.62
CA ALA A 39 14.15 -1.26 6.88
C ALA A 39 14.53 -2.12 8.10
N SER A 40 14.51 -3.46 7.95
CA SER A 40 14.83 -4.43 9.01
C SER A 40 15.78 -5.51 8.51
N GLU A 41 16.45 -6.19 9.43
CA GLU A 41 17.44 -7.24 9.13
C GLU A 41 16.84 -8.51 8.51
N GLY A 42 15.54 -8.74 8.70
CA GLY A 42 14.85 -9.93 8.23
C GLY A 42 15.44 -11.23 8.79
N ARG A 43 15.20 -12.36 8.11
CA ARG A 43 15.70 -13.70 8.53
C ARG A 43 17.23 -13.84 8.42
N THR A 44 17.90 -12.94 7.75
CA THR A 44 19.33 -13.06 7.43
C THR A 44 20.23 -12.24 8.33
N GLY A 45 19.66 -11.44 9.24
CA GLY A 45 20.41 -10.50 10.06
C GLY A 45 21.07 -9.35 9.26
N CYS A 46 20.72 -9.19 7.98
CA CYS A 46 21.34 -8.20 7.11
C CYS A 46 20.34 -7.16 6.62
N ARG A 47 20.59 -5.87 6.89
CA ARG A 47 19.83 -4.74 6.33
C ARG A 47 20.25 -4.43 4.88
N ILE A 48 21.48 -4.78 4.51
CA ILE A 48 22.06 -4.51 3.19
C ILE A 48 22.23 -5.83 2.45
N SER A 49 21.77 -5.86 1.20
CA SER A 49 22.02 -6.97 0.29
C SER A 49 22.54 -6.47 -1.04
N VAL A 50 23.66 -7.07 -1.49
CA VAL A 50 24.27 -6.81 -2.78
C VAL A 50 23.97 -7.99 -3.69
N THR A 51 23.38 -7.72 -4.85
CA THR A 51 23.11 -8.74 -5.87
C THR A 51 24.12 -8.60 -6.99
N VAL A 52 24.79 -9.69 -7.33
CA VAL A 52 25.89 -9.74 -8.30
C VAL A 52 25.52 -10.69 -9.44
N PRO A 53 25.73 -10.32 -10.72
CA PRO A 53 25.59 -11.23 -11.85
C PRO A 53 26.52 -12.45 -11.74
N TYR A 54 26.15 -13.57 -12.38
CA TYR A 54 27.00 -14.76 -12.38
C TYR A 54 28.38 -14.54 -13.04
N SER A 55 28.48 -13.61 -13.98
CA SER A 55 29.70 -13.23 -14.69
C SER A 55 30.69 -12.42 -13.82
N ARG A 56 30.31 -12.00 -12.62
CA ARG A 56 31.12 -11.21 -11.70
C ARG A 56 31.41 -11.99 -10.42
N THR A 57 32.46 -11.62 -9.71
CA THR A 57 32.84 -12.22 -8.42
C THR A 57 32.02 -11.62 -7.28
N LEU A 58 31.95 -12.31 -6.13
CA LEU A 58 31.36 -11.71 -4.93
C LEU A 58 32.15 -10.48 -4.44
N GLN A 59 33.49 -10.49 -4.68
CA GLN A 59 34.36 -9.36 -4.36
C GLN A 59 33.97 -8.11 -5.16
N ASP A 60 33.66 -8.24 -6.45
CA ASP A 60 33.17 -7.10 -7.27
C ASP A 60 31.93 -6.46 -6.64
N GLY A 61 31.09 -7.25 -5.93
CA GLY A 61 29.93 -6.73 -5.20
C GLY A 61 30.32 -5.89 -4.00
N ILE A 62 31.36 -6.30 -3.25
CA ILE A 62 31.90 -5.54 -2.11
C ILE A 62 32.56 -4.27 -2.60
N ASP A 63 33.35 -4.36 -3.66
CA ASP A 63 34.04 -3.20 -4.25
C ASP A 63 33.04 -2.17 -4.77
N TYR A 64 31.96 -2.63 -5.41
CA TYR A 64 30.85 -1.77 -5.83
C TYR A 64 30.15 -1.10 -4.64
N LEU A 65 29.92 -1.84 -3.55
CA LEU A 65 29.35 -1.26 -2.33
C LEU A 65 30.27 -0.16 -1.78
N ASN A 66 31.58 -0.38 -1.78
CA ASN A 66 32.57 0.59 -1.32
C ASN A 66 32.53 1.89 -2.13
N THR A 67 32.29 1.83 -3.44
CA THR A 67 32.12 3.04 -4.28
C THR A 67 30.83 3.79 -3.98
N ARG A 68 29.87 3.17 -3.28
CA ARG A 68 28.53 3.71 -3.01
C ARG A 68 28.23 3.89 -1.52
N ARG A 69 29.25 3.96 -0.66
CA ARG A 69 29.07 4.05 0.80
C ARG A 69 28.19 5.24 1.22
N ASP A 70 28.40 6.41 0.62
CA ASP A 70 27.60 7.61 0.93
C ASP A 70 26.12 7.41 0.59
N TRP A 71 25.82 6.82 -0.56
CA TRP A 71 24.45 6.47 -0.93
C TRP A 71 23.84 5.46 0.06
N VAL A 72 24.60 4.46 0.51
CA VAL A 72 24.14 3.48 1.49
C VAL A 72 23.83 4.15 2.84
N ARG A 73 24.69 5.07 3.31
CA ARG A 73 24.43 5.86 4.54
C ARG A 73 23.15 6.65 4.44
N GLU A 74 22.97 7.36 3.34
CA GLU A 74 21.74 8.14 3.12
C GLU A 74 20.50 7.25 3.05
N ALA A 75 20.58 6.11 2.35
CA ALA A 75 19.49 5.15 2.27
C ALA A 75 19.14 4.55 3.65
N LEU A 76 20.14 4.24 4.49
CA LEU A 76 19.92 3.78 5.86
C LEU A 76 19.26 4.86 6.72
N ARG A 77 19.76 6.11 6.70
CA ARG A 77 19.18 7.25 7.43
C ARG A 77 17.72 7.49 7.00
N LYS A 78 17.45 7.40 5.70
CA LYS A 78 16.10 7.53 5.18
C LYS A 78 15.17 6.43 5.68
N GLN A 79 15.65 5.19 5.74
CA GLN A 79 14.91 4.07 6.31
C GLN A 79 14.69 4.22 7.83
N GLU A 80 15.66 4.73 8.56
CA GLU A 80 15.54 4.98 10.01
C GLU A 80 14.50 6.06 10.32
N LYS A 81 14.52 7.17 9.58
CA LYS A 81 13.47 8.21 9.71
C LYS A 81 12.08 7.65 9.43
N VAL A 82 11.95 6.82 8.39
CA VAL A 82 10.68 6.16 8.06
C VAL A 82 10.26 5.19 9.16
N ASN A 83 11.20 4.41 9.70
CA ASN A 83 10.91 3.49 10.79
C ASN A 83 10.50 4.24 12.07
N ALA A 84 11.16 5.34 12.40
CA ALA A 84 10.82 6.16 13.57
C ALA A 84 9.41 6.76 13.43
N SER A 85 9.05 7.26 12.25
CA SER A 85 7.70 7.80 11.99
C SER A 85 6.60 6.73 11.92
N ALA A 86 6.97 5.47 11.70
CA ALA A 86 6.06 4.33 11.62
C ALA A 86 5.95 3.55 12.95
N GLN A 87 6.56 4.05 14.04
CA GLN A 87 6.43 3.41 15.35
C GLN A 87 5.04 3.66 15.94
N ILE A 88 4.46 2.58 16.46
CA ILE A 88 3.20 2.65 17.20
C ILE A 88 3.55 3.01 18.64
N HIS A 89 3.03 4.13 19.11
CA HIS A 89 3.21 4.65 20.47
C HIS A 89 1.85 4.84 21.13
N ASP A 90 1.85 5.18 22.40
CA ASP A 90 0.63 5.58 23.10
C ASP A 90 -0.01 6.78 22.44
N GLY A 91 -1.33 6.71 22.25
CA GLY A 91 -2.07 7.71 21.50
C GLY A 91 -1.87 7.66 19.97
N PHE A 92 -1.17 6.64 19.44
CA PHE A 92 -1.08 6.46 18.00
C PHE A 92 -2.47 6.32 17.39
N VAL A 93 -2.75 7.11 16.36
CA VAL A 93 -4.03 7.13 15.65
C VAL A 93 -3.80 6.79 14.18
N MET A 94 -4.56 5.83 13.68
CA MET A 94 -4.63 5.50 12.25
C MET A 94 -6.07 5.59 11.77
N ARG A 95 -6.31 6.34 10.71
CA ARG A 95 -7.59 6.37 10.03
C ARG A 95 -7.62 5.30 8.94
N THR A 96 -8.74 4.59 8.85
CA THR A 96 -9.11 3.72 7.74
C THR A 96 -10.40 4.24 7.10
N LEU A 97 -10.84 3.60 6.04
CA LEU A 97 -12.14 3.91 5.42
C LEU A 97 -13.33 3.60 6.37
N LEU A 98 -13.20 2.63 7.27
CA LEU A 98 -14.29 2.23 8.18
C LEU A 98 -14.12 2.77 9.60
N SER A 99 -12.88 2.92 10.09
CA SER A 99 -12.66 3.23 11.50
C SER A 99 -11.52 4.22 11.74
N GLN A 100 -11.50 4.72 12.97
CA GLN A 100 -10.34 5.34 13.57
C GLN A 100 -9.76 4.37 14.61
N ILE A 101 -8.55 3.87 14.35
CA ILE A 101 -7.84 2.94 15.23
C ILE A 101 -6.95 3.75 16.16
N VAL A 102 -7.10 3.54 17.48
CA VAL A 102 -6.34 4.27 18.51
C VAL A 102 -5.66 3.25 19.43
N PHE A 103 -4.37 3.44 19.69
CA PHE A 103 -3.62 2.65 20.68
C PHE A 103 -3.61 3.41 22.01
N ARG A 104 -4.01 2.76 23.10
CA ARG A 104 -4.01 3.33 24.46
C ARG A 104 -3.51 2.32 25.48
N PRO A 105 -2.83 2.76 26.54
CA PRO A 105 -2.49 1.87 27.67
C PRO A 105 -3.77 1.35 28.31
N SER A 106 -3.74 0.08 28.73
CA SER A 106 -4.79 -0.49 29.56
C SER A 106 -4.75 0.15 30.95
N GLY A 107 -5.92 0.57 31.46
CA GLY A 107 -6.05 1.05 32.83
C GLY A 107 -6.01 -0.06 33.89
N GLU A 108 -6.03 -1.33 33.49
CA GLU A 108 -5.92 -2.49 34.38
C GLU A 108 -4.43 -2.81 34.60
N VAL A 109 -3.99 -2.80 35.85
CA VAL A 109 -2.66 -3.28 36.24
C VAL A 109 -2.63 -4.79 35.98
N PRO A 110 -1.73 -5.32 35.14
CA PRO A 110 -1.59 -6.76 35.00
C PRO A 110 -1.10 -7.34 36.35
N PRO A 111 -1.42 -8.59 36.68
CA PRO A 111 -0.79 -9.26 37.78
C PRO A 111 0.74 -9.17 37.60
N VAL A 112 1.44 -8.79 38.66
CA VAL A 112 2.87 -8.53 38.71
C VAL A 112 3.64 -9.59 37.89
N LEU A 113 4.24 -9.19 36.77
CA LEU A 113 5.20 -10.04 36.06
C LEU A 113 6.53 -10.00 36.82
N PRO A 114 7.19 -11.14 37.09
CA PRO A 114 8.54 -11.17 37.63
C PRO A 114 9.49 -10.36 36.74
N SER A 115 10.35 -9.55 37.34
CA SER A 115 11.17 -8.52 36.70
C SER A 115 12.20 -8.99 35.67
N ASP A 116 12.40 -10.30 35.48
CA ASP A 116 13.51 -10.83 34.68
C ASP A 116 13.13 -11.83 33.58
N ALA A 117 11.84 -12.00 33.28
CA ALA A 117 11.41 -12.87 32.17
C ALA A 117 10.96 -12.04 30.99
N ALA A 118 11.69 -12.14 29.88
CA ALA A 118 11.11 -11.77 28.58
C ALA A 118 9.76 -12.49 28.43
N PRO A 119 8.67 -11.81 28.05
CA PRO A 119 7.34 -12.41 28.04
C PRO A 119 7.31 -13.54 27.01
N ALA A 120 7.49 -14.77 27.48
CA ALA A 120 7.29 -16.01 26.71
C ALA A 120 5.80 -16.30 26.47
N GLY A 121 4.90 -15.44 26.94
CA GLY A 121 3.47 -15.53 26.77
C GLY A 121 2.97 -14.74 25.56
N LYS A 122 2.01 -15.28 24.85
CA LYS A 122 1.28 -14.62 23.78
C LYS A 122 0.63 -13.36 24.38
N LEU A 123 1.15 -12.17 24.02
CA LEU A 123 0.59 -10.89 24.45
C LEU A 123 -0.87 -10.81 23.96
N SER A 124 -1.81 -10.71 24.89
CA SER A 124 -3.21 -10.52 24.59
C SER A 124 -3.52 -9.03 24.58
N PHE A 125 -3.92 -8.52 23.42
CA PHE A 125 -4.44 -7.17 23.28
C PHE A 125 -5.96 -7.21 23.39
N ARG A 126 -6.54 -6.24 24.08
CA ARG A 126 -7.99 -6.07 24.14
C ARG A 126 -8.38 -5.04 23.08
N ILE A 127 -9.30 -5.41 22.19
CA ILE A 127 -9.82 -4.49 21.17
C ILE A 127 -11.25 -4.12 21.59
N ARG A 128 -11.49 -2.84 21.82
CA ARG A 128 -12.83 -2.29 22.04
C ARG A 128 -13.27 -1.56 20.78
N THR A 129 -14.48 -1.82 20.33
CA THR A 129 -15.09 -1.14 19.19
C THR A 129 -16.28 -0.33 19.68
N SER A 130 -16.26 0.96 19.43
CA SER A 130 -17.39 1.86 19.67
C SER A 130 -17.90 2.33 18.31
N VAL A 131 -19.22 2.21 18.08
CA VAL A 131 -19.88 2.76 16.91
C VAL A 131 -20.00 4.27 17.12
N ILE A 132 -19.57 5.05 16.14
CA ILE A 132 -19.88 6.49 16.11
C ILE A 132 -21.28 6.56 15.51
N ASP A 133 -22.28 6.86 16.34
CA ASP A 133 -23.65 6.95 15.91
C ASP A 133 -23.82 7.86 14.69
N ASN A 134 -24.24 7.27 13.60
CA ASN A 134 -24.95 7.98 12.55
C ASN A 134 -26.23 7.18 12.23
N PRO A 135 -27.36 7.49 12.89
CA PRO A 135 -28.58 6.68 12.84
C PRO A 135 -29.25 6.60 11.46
N GLN A 136 -28.78 7.38 10.47
CA GLN A 136 -29.48 7.51 9.20
C GLN A 136 -28.86 6.79 8.01
N ASP A 137 -27.74 6.04 8.19
CA ASP A 137 -26.98 5.51 7.05
C ASP A 137 -26.88 3.98 6.96
N SER A 138 -27.84 3.25 7.50
CA SER A 138 -27.83 1.77 7.45
C SER A 138 -27.88 1.15 6.04
N GLY A 139 -28.05 1.95 4.98
CA GLY A 139 -28.07 1.48 3.58
C GLY A 139 -26.95 2.04 2.67
N ARG A 140 -26.13 2.99 3.16
CA ARG A 140 -25.13 3.68 2.33
C ARG A 140 -23.68 3.57 2.82
N LEU A 141 -23.42 2.64 3.71
CA LEU A 141 -22.15 2.56 4.48
C LEU A 141 -20.87 2.47 3.63
N TRP A 142 -20.98 2.28 2.33
CA TRP A 142 -19.86 2.04 1.42
C TRP A 142 -19.83 2.96 0.18
N LEU A 143 -20.82 3.86 0.04
CA LEU A 143 -20.92 4.78 -1.11
C LEU A 143 -20.24 6.12 -0.88
N SER A 144 -20.06 6.55 0.36
CA SER A 144 -19.27 7.72 0.73
C SER A 144 -18.81 7.56 2.18
N LEU A 145 -17.51 7.30 2.36
CA LEU A 145 -16.88 7.05 3.66
C LEU A 145 -16.21 8.31 4.20
N ASP A 146 -16.99 9.40 4.30
CA ASP A 146 -16.50 10.71 4.72
C ASP A 146 -15.96 10.73 6.14
N LYS A 147 -16.51 9.88 7.00
CA LYS A 147 -16.15 9.78 8.40
C LYS A 147 -16.03 8.32 8.80
N PRO A 148 -15.08 7.99 9.66
CA PRO A 148 -15.02 6.65 10.22
C PRO A 148 -16.31 6.37 10.98
N THR A 149 -16.93 5.22 10.73
CA THR A 149 -18.16 4.80 11.40
C THR A 149 -17.92 4.17 12.76
N HIS A 150 -16.63 3.85 13.04
CA HIS A 150 -16.24 3.18 14.26
C HIS A 150 -14.95 3.78 14.84
N ILE A 151 -14.84 3.78 16.17
CA ILE A 151 -13.58 3.95 16.88
C ILE A 151 -13.17 2.57 17.40
N ARG A 152 -11.98 2.12 17.01
CA ARG A 152 -11.36 0.89 17.53
C ARG A 152 -10.22 1.24 18.46
N ILE A 153 -10.38 0.95 19.74
CA ILE A 153 -9.36 1.18 20.76
C ILE A 153 -8.61 -0.15 20.98
N ILE A 154 -7.31 -0.13 20.70
CA ILE A 154 -6.41 -1.24 21.00
C ILE A 154 -5.75 -0.93 22.34
N GLU A 155 -6.17 -1.65 23.40
CA GLU A 155 -5.60 -1.53 24.73
C GLU A 155 -4.29 -2.31 24.79
N VAL A 156 -3.21 -1.59 25.08
CA VAL A 156 -1.87 -2.14 25.25
C VAL A 156 -1.68 -2.47 26.75
N PRO A 157 -1.26 -3.69 27.12
CA PRO A 157 -1.05 -4.06 28.52
C PRO A 157 -0.13 -3.09 29.25
N ALA A 158 -0.44 -2.76 30.51
CA ALA A 158 0.40 -1.91 31.34
C ALA A 158 1.80 -2.55 31.51
N GLY A 159 2.85 -1.73 31.50
CA GLY A 159 4.23 -2.21 31.54
C GLY A 159 4.81 -2.63 30.17
N PHE A 160 4.01 -2.58 29.12
CA PHE A 160 4.46 -2.85 27.76
C PHE A 160 5.22 -1.63 27.21
N SER A 161 6.53 -1.74 27.07
CA SER A 161 7.34 -0.65 26.50
C SER A 161 7.28 -0.67 24.97
N ALA A 162 6.66 0.35 24.39
CA ALA A 162 6.61 0.53 22.93
C ALA A 162 8.00 0.72 22.28
N SER A 163 9.05 0.98 23.08
CA SER A 163 10.43 1.17 22.62
C SER A 163 11.14 -0.13 22.24
N TYR A 164 10.68 -1.30 22.71
CA TYR A 164 11.30 -2.57 22.35
C TYR A 164 10.89 -3.03 20.94
N VAL A 165 11.87 -3.51 20.17
CA VAL A 165 11.64 -4.01 18.79
C VAL A 165 10.60 -5.15 18.74
N ALA A 166 10.63 -6.05 19.73
CA ALA A 166 9.64 -7.12 19.89
C ALA A 166 8.22 -6.57 20.13
N SER A 167 8.11 -5.50 20.90
CA SER A 167 6.86 -4.79 21.17
C SER A 167 6.27 -4.19 19.89
N GLN A 168 7.08 -3.54 19.08
CA GLN A 168 6.64 -2.95 17.82
C GLN A 168 6.12 -4.01 16.84
N LYS A 169 6.73 -5.20 16.83
CA LYS A 169 6.24 -6.30 16.01
C LYS A 169 4.85 -6.73 16.47
N ALA A 170 4.64 -6.99 17.76
CA ALA A 170 3.36 -7.40 18.29
C ALA A 170 2.26 -6.36 18.03
N LEU A 171 2.56 -5.07 18.22
CA LEU A 171 1.64 -3.95 17.92
C LEU A 171 1.25 -3.92 16.43
N ARG A 172 2.22 -4.13 15.53
CA ARG A 172 1.94 -4.21 14.09
C ARG A 172 1.12 -5.44 13.72
N ASP A 173 1.40 -6.58 14.32
CA ASP A 173 0.65 -7.82 14.06
C ASP A 173 -0.83 -7.64 14.43
N VAL A 174 -1.13 -7.03 15.59
CA VAL A 174 -2.51 -6.69 15.99
C VAL A 174 -3.15 -5.69 15.04
N LEU A 175 -2.42 -4.63 14.66
CA LEU A 175 -2.91 -3.66 13.69
C LEU A 175 -3.25 -4.32 12.36
N VAL A 176 -2.39 -5.21 11.87
CA VAL A 176 -2.61 -5.96 10.62
C VAL A 176 -3.86 -6.82 10.69
N GLU A 177 -4.16 -7.44 11.84
CA GLU A 177 -5.39 -8.24 11.99
C GLU A 177 -6.64 -7.34 11.97
N VAL A 178 -6.63 -6.20 12.64
CA VAL A 178 -7.73 -5.21 12.56
C VAL A 178 -7.96 -4.75 11.13
N LEU A 179 -6.88 -4.37 10.42
CA LEU A 179 -6.95 -3.96 9.02
C LEU A 179 -7.47 -5.10 8.11
N ARG A 180 -7.09 -6.35 8.41
CA ARG A 180 -7.55 -7.52 7.66
C ARG A 180 -9.04 -7.77 7.83
N GLU A 181 -9.56 -7.62 9.05
CA GLU A 181 -11.01 -7.74 9.33
C GLU A 181 -11.80 -6.70 8.54
N GLU A 182 -11.41 -5.43 8.63
CA GLU A 182 -12.05 -4.34 7.90
C GLU A 182 -11.97 -4.52 6.37
N ALA A 183 -10.79 -4.87 5.87
CA ALA A 183 -10.59 -5.11 4.44
C ALA A 183 -11.44 -6.25 3.90
N LYS A 184 -11.65 -7.33 4.68
CA LYS A 184 -12.52 -8.45 4.30
C LYS A 184 -13.99 -8.06 4.22
N ILE A 185 -14.41 -7.08 5.00
CA ILE A 185 -15.79 -6.57 4.98
C ILE A 185 -15.96 -5.60 3.80
N LEU A 186 -15.14 -4.57 3.72
CA LEU A 186 -15.37 -3.45 2.81
C LEU A 186 -14.94 -3.72 1.35
N LEU A 187 -13.72 -4.24 1.14
CA LEU A 187 -13.16 -4.30 -0.21
C LEU A 187 -13.96 -5.23 -1.16
N PRO A 188 -14.44 -6.41 -0.74
CA PRO A 188 -15.30 -7.22 -1.60
C PRO A 188 -16.62 -6.53 -1.97
N GLN A 189 -17.23 -5.79 -1.05
CA GLN A 189 -18.48 -5.06 -1.29
C GLN A 189 -18.27 -3.94 -2.31
N LYS A 190 -17.22 -3.12 -2.14
CA LYS A 190 -16.87 -2.07 -3.11
C LYS A 190 -16.54 -2.65 -4.48
N LEU A 191 -15.80 -3.77 -4.52
CA LEU A 191 -15.45 -4.42 -5.79
C LEU A 191 -16.68 -4.95 -6.50
N SER A 192 -17.63 -5.59 -5.77
CA SER A 192 -18.91 -6.05 -6.35
C SER A 192 -19.71 -4.88 -6.88
N TYR A 193 -19.83 -3.79 -6.13
CA TYR A 193 -20.52 -2.60 -6.59
C TYR A 193 -19.97 -2.07 -7.92
N PHE A 194 -18.64 -1.91 -8.05
CA PHE A 194 -18.05 -1.48 -9.31
C PHE A 194 -18.21 -2.51 -10.42
N SER A 195 -18.18 -3.80 -10.07
CA SER A 195 -18.43 -4.90 -10.99
C SER A 195 -19.83 -4.77 -11.62
N ASP A 196 -20.84 -4.59 -10.77
CA ASP A 196 -22.23 -4.44 -11.18
C ASP A 196 -22.46 -3.13 -11.93
N GLN A 197 -21.93 -2.01 -11.40
CA GLN A 197 -22.07 -0.68 -11.99
C GLN A 197 -21.50 -0.57 -13.41
N TYR A 198 -20.37 -1.25 -13.66
CA TYR A 198 -19.63 -1.11 -14.93
C TYR A 198 -19.61 -2.37 -15.80
N GLY A 199 -20.40 -3.38 -15.44
CA GLY A 199 -20.58 -4.60 -16.23
C GLY A 199 -19.28 -5.42 -16.33
N PHE A 200 -18.65 -5.68 -15.19
CA PHE A 200 -17.56 -6.64 -15.05
C PHE A 200 -18.03 -7.92 -14.38
N HIS A 201 -17.27 -9.00 -14.58
CA HIS A 201 -17.50 -10.26 -13.88
C HIS A 201 -16.17 -10.85 -13.45
N PHE A 202 -15.91 -10.86 -12.15
CA PHE A 202 -14.75 -11.52 -11.57
C PHE A 202 -15.13 -12.87 -10.95
N HIS A 203 -14.17 -13.79 -10.86
CA HIS A 203 -14.42 -15.12 -10.32
C HIS A 203 -14.32 -15.15 -8.79
N LYS A 204 -13.26 -14.56 -8.23
CA LYS A 204 -13.00 -14.57 -6.78
C LYS A 204 -12.19 -13.36 -6.37
N VAL A 205 -12.50 -12.82 -5.19
CA VAL A 205 -11.66 -11.82 -4.51
C VAL A 205 -10.98 -12.42 -3.29
N THR A 206 -9.71 -12.07 -3.06
CA THR A 206 -8.92 -12.53 -1.92
C THR A 206 -8.15 -11.35 -1.31
N ILE A 207 -8.25 -11.19 0.01
CA ILE A 207 -7.50 -10.17 0.74
C ILE A 207 -6.12 -10.71 1.11
N LYS A 208 -5.07 -10.00 0.70
CA LYS A 208 -3.66 -10.35 0.91
C LYS A 208 -2.95 -9.28 1.75
N HIS A 209 -1.84 -9.66 2.35
CA HIS A 209 -0.89 -8.74 2.96
C HIS A 209 0.44 -8.83 2.20
N ASN A 210 0.55 -8.09 1.12
CA ASN A 210 1.74 -8.07 0.27
C ASN A 210 2.56 -6.82 0.57
N SER A 211 3.87 -6.90 0.40
CA SER A 211 4.80 -5.78 0.57
C SER A 211 5.15 -5.07 -0.75
N SER A 212 4.61 -5.49 -1.88
CA SER A 212 5.07 -5.04 -3.21
C SER A 212 3.99 -4.48 -4.11
N ASN A 213 2.72 -4.89 -3.94
CA ASN A 213 1.64 -4.47 -4.82
C ASN A 213 0.33 -4.23 -4.06
N TRP A 214 -0.47 -3.32 -4.56
CA TRP A 214 -1.79 -2.97 -4.03
C TRP A 214 -2.88 -3.95 -4.44
N GLY A 215 -2.78 -4.51 -5.64
CA GLY A 215 -3.69 -5.48 -6.19
C GLY A 215 -3.05 -6.35 -7.25
N SER A 216 -3.78 -7.33 -7.73
CA SER A 216 -3.47 -8.11 -8.93
C SER A 216 -4.70 -8.85 -9.45
N CYS A 217 -4.86 -8.91 -10.76
CA CYS A 217 -5.88 -9.69 -11.44
C CYS A 217 -5.22 -10.81 -12.25
N SER A 218 -5.74 -12.04 -12.15
CA SER A 218 -5.30 -13.16 -12.97
C SER A 218 -6.14 -13.31 -14.23
N ARG A 219 -5.63 -14.02 -15.24
CA ARG A 219 -6.39 -14.33 -16.47
C ARG A 219 -7.69 -15.11 -16.19
N ALA A 220 -7.77 -15.83 -15.08
CA ALA A 220 -8.97 -16.57 -14.66
C ALA A 220 -9.98 -15.67 -13.89
N GLY A 221 -9.79 -14.36 -13.86
CA GLY A 221 -10.67 -13.43 -13.16
C GLY A 221 -10.56 -13.47 -11.64
N ASN A 222 -9.48 -14.04 -11.07
CA ASN A 222 -9.23 -13.96 -9.63
C ASN A 222 -8.53 -12.64 -9.30
N ILE A 223 -9.11 -11.86 -8.40
CA ILE A 223 -8.59 -10.57 -7.95
C ILE A 223 -8.03 -10.72 -6.54
N ASN A 224 -6.77 -10.33 -6.35
CA ASN A 224 -6.17 -10.19 -5.02
C ASN A 224 -6.08 -8.70 -4.69
N LEU A 225 -6.50 -8.32 -3.49
CA LEU A 225 -6.46 -6.96 -2.99
C LEU A 225 -5.62 -6.90 -1.72
N ASN A 226 -4.79 -5.88 -1.61
CA ASN A 226 -3.99 -5.67 -0.40
C ASN A 226 -4.86 -5.08 0.72
N LEU A 227 -4.75 -5.64 1.93
CA LEU A 227 -5.48 -5.11 3.09
C LEU A 227 -5.18 -3.62 3.37
N ASN A 228 -4.01 -3.14 2.97
CA ASN A 228 -3.62 -1.74 3.15
C ASN A 228 -4.46 -0.75 2.32
N LEU A 229 -5.28 -1.22 1.37
CA LEU A 229 -6.17 -0.37 0.58
C LEU A 229 -7.15 0.43 1.44
N ILE A 230 -7.60 -0.14 2.56
CA ILE A 230 -8.52 0.55 3.49
C ILE A 230 -7.90 1.74 4.21
N ARG A 231 -6.57 1.90 4.17
CA ARG A 231 -5.84 3.04 4.73
C ARG A 231 -5.73 4.22 3.76
N LEU A 232 -6.04 3.99 2.50
CA LEU A 232 -5.99 5.02 1.47
C LEU A 232 -7.22 5.93 1.57
N PRO A 233 -7.11 7.20 1.15
CA PRO A 233 -8.26 8.00 0.78
C PRO A 233 -9.15 7.25 -0.20
N GLU A 234 -10.47 7.41 -0.10
CA GLU A 234 -11.43 6.64 -0.88
C GLU A 234 -11.17 6.68 -2.40
N PRO A 235 -10.90 7.84 -3.04
CA PRO A 235 -10.58 7.88 -4.47
C PRO A 235 -9.38 7.02 -4.88
N LEU A 236 -8.38 6.88 -4.01
CA LEU A 236 -7.19 6.08 -4.29
C LEU A 236 -7.46 4.58 -4.08
N CYS A 237 -8.26 4.22 -3.07
CA CYS A 237 -8.73 2.85 -2.90
C CYS A 237 -9.52 2.41 -4.15
N ASP A 238 -10.49 3.22 -4.54
CA ASP A 238 -11.36 2.95 -5.69
C ASP A 238 -10.58 2.86 -7.01
N TYR A 239 -9.59 3.72 -7.19
CA TYR A 239 -8.67 3.65 -8.34
C TYR A 239 -8.05 2.25 -8.48
N VAL A 240 -7.56 1.65 -7.38
CA VAL A 240 -6.98 0.30 -7.43
C VAL A 240 -8.03 -0.75 -7.75
N LEU A 241 -9.23 -0.67 -7.15
CA LEU A 241 -10.31 -1.61 -7.45
C LEU A 241 -10.71 -1.56 -8.93
N LEU A 242 -10.86 -0.36 -9.48
CA LEU A 242 -11.16 -0.14 -10.90
C LEU A 242 -10.03 -0.61 -11.81
N HIS A 243 -8.76 -0.41 -11.40
CA HIS A 243 -7.58 -0.89 -12.11
C HIS A 243 -7.59 -2.42 -12.25
N GLU A 244 -7.86 -3.14 -11.16
CA GLU A 244 -7.93 -4.60 -11.18
C GLU A 244 -9.13 -5.12 -12.00
N LEU A 245 -10.26 -4.41 -11.96
CA LEU A 245 -11.41 -4.74 -12.80
C LEU A 245 -11.12 -4.51 -14.29
N CYS A 246 -10.38 -3.46 -14.65
CA CYS A 246 -9.98 -3.21 -16.03
C CYS A 246 -9.19 -4.37 -16.63
N HIS A 247 -8.37 -5.06 -15.84
CA HIS A 247 -7.61 -6.23 -16.27
C HIS A 247 -8.48 -7.43 -16.72
N LEU A 248 -9.75 -7.47 -16.34
CA LEU A 248 -10.70 -8.48 -16.84
C LEU A 248 -11.04 -8.29 -18.33
N LYS A 249 -10.96 -7.05 -18.83
CA LYS A 249 -11.22 -6.72 -20.25
C LYS A 249 -9.93 -6.45 -21.02
N GLU A 250 -8.98 -5.78 -20.40
CA GLU A 250 -7.72 -5.35 -21.00
C GLU A 250 -6.53 -5.86 -20.14
N PRO A 251 -5.98 -7.05 -20.45
CA PRO A 251 -4.94 -7.68 -19.61
C PRO A 251 -3.63 -6.89 -19.52
N ASN A 252 -3.32 -6.06 -20.51
CA ASN A 252 -2.08 -5.29 -20.61
C ASN A 252 -2.36 -3.80 -20.46
N HIS A 253 -1.41 -3.07 -19.84
CA HIS A 253 -1.48 -1.60 -19.67
C HIS A 253 -1.25 -0.84 -20.98
N GLY A 254 -1.96 -1.23 -22.05
CA GLY A 254 -1.94 -0.53 -23.34
C GLY A 254 -2.91 0.66 -23.39
N PRO A 255 -3.00 1.35 -24.53
CA PRO A 255 -3.88 2.51 -24.69
C PRO A 255 -5.35 2.24 -24.37
N ARG A 256 -5.86 1.04 -24.69
CA ARG A 256 -7.26 0.64 -24.38
C ARG A 256 -7.49 0.51 -22.88
N PHE A 257 -6.52 -0.07 -22.14
CA PHE A 257 -6.56 -0.16 -20.69
C PHE A 257 -6.64 1.23 -20.06
N HIS A 258 -5.72 2.13 -20.45
CA HIS A 258 -5.69 3.49 -19.90
C HIS A 258 -6.95 4.28 -20.23
N ALA A 259 -7.49 4.15 -21.45
CA ALA A 259 -8.74 4.80 -21.84
C ALA A 259 -9.95 4.27 -21.03
N LEU A 260 -10.01 2.95 -20.80
CA LEU A 260 -11.05 2.34 -19.98
C LEU A 260 -10.94 2.83 -18.54
N LEU A 261 -9.76 2.73 -17.93
CA LEU A 261 -9.51 3.14 -16.54
C LEU A 261 -9.82 4.63 -16.33
N GLU A 262 -9.40 5.51 -17.26
CA GLU A 262 -9.69 6.94 -17.20
C GLU A 262 -11.21 7.20 -17.14
N ARG A 263 -11.97 6.60 -18.04
CA ARG A 263 -13.43 6.73 -18.06
C ARG A 263 -14.07 6.31 -16.73
N LEU A 264 -13.62 5.19 -16.15
CA LEU A 264 -14.17 4.69 -14.89
C LEU A 264 -13.79 5.60 -13.72
N CYS A 265 -12.54 6.06 -13.68
CA CYS A 265 -12.07 7.00 -12.65
C CYS A 265 -12.85 8.32 -12.70
N LEU A 266 -13.07 8.88 -13.89
CA LEU A 266 -13.86 10.10 -14.08
C LEU A 266 -15.29 9.92 -13.58
N SER A 267 -15.95 8.82 -13.96
CA SER A 267 -17.29 8.51 -13.50
C SER A 267 -17.37 8.38 -11.98
N ASN A 268 -16.42 7.67 -11.37
CA ASN A 268 -16.38 7.47 -9.92
C ASN A 268 -16.08 8.76 -9.17
N ILE A 269 -15.12 9.57 -9.60
CA ILE A 269 -14.77 10.83 -8.93
C ILE A 269 -15.95 11.81 -9.00
N ARG A 270 -16.64 11.94 -10.13
CA ARG A 270 -17.86 12.76 -10.22
C ARG A 270 -18.90 12.29 -9.21
N HIS A 271 -19.17 11.00 -9.17
CA HIS A 271 -20.10 10.42 -8.21
C HIS A 271 -19.71 10.70 -6.76
N LEU A 272 -18.45 10.54 -6.39
CA LEU A 272 -17.95 10.86 -5.04
C LEU A 272 -18.06 12.35 -4.71
N ILE A 273 -17.83 13.25 -5.69
CA ILE A 273 -18.02 14.69 -5.53
C ILE A 273 -19.50 15.01 -5.29
N ASP A 274 -20.41 14.40 -6.04
CA ASP A 274 -21.88 14.59 -5.90
C ASP A 274 -22.37 14.09 -4.54
N LEU A 275 -21.73 13.06 -4.00
CA LEU A 275 -21.97 12.60 -2.62
C LEU A 275 -21.35 13.46 -1.53
N GLY A 276 -20.54 14.49 -1.91
CA GLY A 276 -19.89 15.39 -0.97
C GLY A 276 -18.61 14.85 -0.36
N SER A 277 -17.96 13.81 -0.94
CA SER A 277 -16.75 13.21 -0.38
C SER A 277 -15.59 14.23 -0.28
N PRO A 278 -15.08 14.53 0.92
CA PRO A 278 -13.99 15.50 1.10
C PRO A 278 -12.71 15.06 0.38
N ASP A 279 -12.46 13.75 0.33
CA ASP A 279 -11.29 13.19 -0.35
C ASP A 279 -11.39 13.32 -1.88
N ALA A 280 -12.62 13.36 -2.43
CA ALA A 280 -12.85 13.56 -3.85
C ALA A 280 -12.92 15.04 -4.24
N MET A 281 -13.32 15.93 -3.33
CA MET A 281 -13.46 17.38 -3.58
C MET A 281 -12.16 18.04 -4.03
N LYS A 282 -11.00 17.52 -3.65
CA LYS A 282 -9.70 18.01 -4.15
C LYS A 282 -9.51 17.86 -5.66
N TYR A 283 -10.30 16.99 -6.32
CA TYR A 283 -10.29 16.81 -7.77
C TYR A 283 -11.33 17.67 -8.50
N ARG A 284 -12.17 18.44 -7.76
CA ARG A 284 -13.25 19.26 -8.33
C ARG A 284 -12.75 20.20 -9.42
N ALA A 285 -11.75 21.02 -9.08
CA ALA A 285 -11.19 21.98 -10.05
C ALA A 285 -10.64 21.28 -11.30
N TRP A 286 -10.12 20.05 -11.15
CA TRP A 286 -9.64 19.25 -12.27
C TRP A 286 -10.83 18.82 -13.17
N ILE A 287 -11.94 18.34 -12.56
CA ILE A 287 -13.17 17.96 -13.28
C ILE A 287 -13.78 19.18 -13.98
N ASP A 288 -13.92 20.32 -13.28
CA ASP A 288 -14.50 21.55 -13.83
C ASP A 288 -13.71 22.06 -15.04
N ASN A 289 -12.38 21.99 -15.03
CA ASN A 289 -11.53 22.32 -16.17
C ASN A 289 -11.72 21.37 -17.36
N LEU A 290 -11.95 20.08 -17.10
CA LEU A 290 -12.23 19.09 -18.15
C LEU A 290 -13.59 19.43 -18.82
N ASP A 291 -14.64 19.66 -18.02
CA ASP A 291 -15.98 19.93 -18.50
C ASP A 291 -16.03 21.26 -19.28
N ALA A 292 -15.27 22.28 -18.86
CA ALA A 292 -15.11 23.54 -19.59
C ALA A 292 -14.41 23.35 -20.95
N SER A 293 -13.43 22.44 -21.04
CA SER A 293 -12.76 22.15 -22.31
C SER A 293 -13.66 21.39 -23.30
N ASP A 294 -14.53 20.53 -22.80
CA ASP A 294 -15.49 19.77 -23.60
C ASP A 294 -16.64 20.67 -24.13
N SER A 295 -17.14 21.60 -23.29
CA SER A 295 -18.18 22.55 -23.69
C SER A 295 -17.71 23.53 -24.78
N SER A 296 -16.44 23.94 -24.76
CA SER A 296 -15.84 24.76 -25.80
C SER A 296 -15.63 24.00 -27.14
N ALA A 297 -15.54 22.66 -27.06
CA ALA A 297 -15.41 21.79 -28.27
C ALA A 297 -16.78 21.36 -28.82
N ALA A 298 -17.85 21.40 -28.03
CA ALA A 298 -19.19 20.98 -28.42
C ALA A 298 -19.89 21.98 -29.38
N SER A 299 -19.37 23.23 -29.53
CA SER A 299 -19.84 24.17 -30.55
C SER A 299 -19.43 23.76 -31.98
N THR A 300 -18.63 22.69 -32.14
CA THR A 300 -18.25 22.07 -33.41
C THR A 300 -18.40 20.55 -33.31
N SER A 301 -19.64 20.07 -33.60
CA SER A 301 -20.06 18.70 -33.92
C SER A 301 -19.37 17.50 -33.22
N SER A 302 -20.24 16.81 -32.47
CA SER A 302 -20.27 15.34 -32.28
C SER A 302 -18.94 14.59 -32.38
N SER A 303 -18.32 14.30 -31.25
CA SER A 303 -17.78 12.95 -31.00
C SER A 303 -16.98 12.81 -29.70
N PHE A 304 -17.51 12.02 -28.82
CA PHE A 304 -16.85 11.42 -27.65
C PHE A 304 -15.57 10.61 -28.03
N PHE A 305 -15.38 10.36 -29.33
CA PHE A 305 -14.24 9.61 -29.88
C PHE A 305 -13.01 10.47 -30.24
N ARG A 306 -13.08 11.80 -30.12
CA ARG A 306 -11.97 12.70 -30.55
C ARG A 306 -10.89 12.95 -29.48
N LEU A 307 -11.10 12.58 -28.24
CA LEU A 307 -10.16 12.82 -27.14
C LEU A 307 -8.85 12.03 -27.20
N PHE A 308 -8.72 11.08 -28.12
CA PHE A 308 -7.57 10.16 -28.19
C PHE A 308 -6.85 10.11 -29.55
N LYS A 309 -7.04 11.10 -30.43
CA LYS A 309 -6.13 11.24 -31.58
C LYS A 309 -4.98 12.16 -31.22
N PRO A 310 -3.70 11.73 -31.39
CA PRO A 310 -2.57 12.64 -31.27
C PRO A 310 -2.63 13.64 -32.45
N SER A 311 -3.20 14.82 -32.25
CA SER A 311 -3.08 15.93 -33.14
C SER A 311 -1.85 16.75 -32.76
N SER A 312 -0.95 16.92 -33.70
CA SER A 312 0.22 17.80 -33.66
C SER A 312 -0.22 19.28 -33.64
N SER A 313 -0.75 19.75 -32.52
CA SER A 313 -0.91 21.17 -32.23
C SER A 313 -0.80 21.37 -30.72
N SER A 314 0.12 22.22 -30.33
CA SER A 314 0.60 22.57 -29.03
C SER A 314 -0.47 23.21 -28.13
N ARG A 315 -1.45 22.44 -27.66
CA ARG A 315 -2.23 22.77 -26.46
C ARG A 315 -1.67 22.02 -25.27
N PRO A 316 -1.56 22.60 -24.07
CA PRO A 316 -1.17 21.86 -22.90
C PRO A 316 -2.22 20.77 -22.66
N THR A 317 -1.89 19.53 -23.00
CA THR A 317 -2.75 18.37 -22.72
C THR A 317 -2.80 18.16 -21.23
N MET A 318 -3.98 18.28 -20.66
CA MET A 318 -4.21 18.03 -19.24
C MET A 318 -3.81 16.59 -18.92
N THR A 319 -3.05 16.41 -17.83
CA THR A 319 -2.65 15.05 -17.41
C THR A 319 -3.91 14.22 -17.10
N PRO A 320 -4.07 13.01 -17.66
CA PRO A 320 -5.20 12.14 -17.36
C PRO A 320 -5.41 11.90 -15.86
N LEU A 321 -6.65 11.78 -15.39
CA LEU A 321 -6.97 11.59 -13.97
C LEU A 321 -6.37 10.29 -13.42
N ASN A 322 -6.42 9.21 -14.22
CA ASN A 322 -5.82 7.94 -13.83
C ASN A 322 -4.30 8.04 -13.58
N GLU A 323 -3.59 8.90 -14.30
CA GLU A 323 -2.18 9.18 -14.04
C GLU A 323 -1.98 10.01 -12.77
N VAL A 324 -2.86 10.98 -12.50
CA VAL A 324 -2.84 11.77 -11.26
C VAL A 324 -3.02 10.84 -10.06
N LEU A 325 -4.03 9.98 -10.09
CA LEU A 325 -4.29 9.00 -9.02
C LEU A 325 -3.13 8.01 -8.86
N SER A 326 -2.55 7.54 -9.97
CA SER A 326 -1.37 6.66 -9.96
C SER A 326 -0.15 7.32 -9.30
N ARG A 327 0.09 8.59 -9.55
CA ARG A 327 1.17 9.35 -8.90
C ARG A 327 0.90 9.58 -7.41
N GLU A 328 -0.34 9.81 -7.03
CA GLU A 328 -0.70 9.98 -5.62
C GLU A 328 -0.53 8.68 -4.84
N ILE A 329 -1.01 7.54 -5.37
CA ILE A 329 -0.87 6.25 -4.68
C ILE A 329 0.60 5.84 -4.51
N SER A 330 1.49 6.24 -5.42
CA SER A 330 2.92 5.95 -5.33
C SER A 330 3.61 6.57 -4.10
N LYS A 331 2.99 7.58 -3.48
CA LYS A 331 3.47 8.23 -2.25
C LYS A 331 3.14 7.39 -1.00
N TRP A 332 2.17 6.48 -1.08
CA TRP A 332 1.75 5.62 0.00
C TRP A 332 2.61 4.35 0.09
N ARG A 333 2.79 3.85 1.30
CA ARG A 333 3.57 2.64 1.56
C ARG A 333 2.72 1.55 2.17
N LEU A 334 2.97 0.34 1.74
CA LEU A 334 2.43 -0.86 2.37
C LEU A 334 3.05 -1.04 3.76
N LEU A 335 2.27 -1.55 4.72
CA LEU A 335 2.73 -1.93 6.06
C LEU A 335 3.59 -3.19 6.02
#